data_15814e78a128c8906b08b89d7ea37f2b
#
_entry.id   15814e78a128c8906b08b89d7ea37f2b
#
_cell.length_a   1.000
_cell.length_b   1.000
_cell.length_c   1.000
_cell.angle_alpha   90.00
_cell.angle_beta   90.00
_cell.angle_gamma   90.00
#
_symmetry.space_group_name_H-M   'P 1'
#
loop_
_entity.id
_entity.type
_entity.pdbx_description
1 polymer ?
#
loop_
_entity_poly.entity_id
_entity_poly.type
_entity_poly.pdbx_seq_one_letter_code
_entity_poly.pdbx_strand_id
1 'polypeptide(L)'
;MRRLGPLLLLLAACGSPTEPSHPTLKFENGVVFGIPTLPITAVPGTGTIVVSGVIQTLSGGFSLFGDFHVGPANALTVKVDVYLTGPGFNFLTQNFYRASVGSLPPGDYDVTVTHVLHDPAPVRTQQAFRGTVHVN
;
A
#
# COMPACT_ATOMS: atom_id res chain seq x y z
N MET A 1 66.05 10.81 30.94
CA MET A 1 65.32 9.73 30.32
C MET A 1 63.84 10.05 30.34
N ARG A 2 63.30 10.54 29.21
CA ARG A 2 61.86 10.88 29.06
C ARG A 2 61.17 9.73 28.31
N ARG A 3 60.23 9.03 28.95
CA ARG A 3 59.47 8.00 28.36
C ARG A 3 58.22 8.63 27.70
N LEU A 4 58.14 8.64 26.37
CA LEU A 4 56.92 8.95 25.64
C LEU A 4 56.00 7.71 25.69
N GLY A 5 54.82 7.89 26.29
CA GLY A 5 53.73 6.90 26.19
C GLY A 5 53.00 7.04 24.88
N PRO A 6 52.54 5.94 24.29
CA PRO A 6 51.78 6.00 23.04
C PRO A 6 50.36 6.53 23.30
N LEU A 7 50.01 7.59 22.58
CA LEU A 7 48.66 8.16 22.54
C LEU A 7 47.75 7.24 21.68
N LEU A 8 46.88 6.50 22.35
CA LEU A 8 45.89 5.66 21.69
C LEU A 8 44.77 6.57 21.17
N LEU A 9 44.73 6.84 19.85
CA LEU A 9 43.60 7.49 19.19
C LEU A 9 42.46 6.47 19.07
N LEU A 10 41.45 6.59 19.93
CA LEU A 10 40.15 5.93 19.75
C LEU A 10 39.37 6.69 18.66
N LEU A 11 39.39 6.15 17.46
CA LEU A 11 38.46 6.54 16.39
C LEU A 11 37.09 6.02 16.79
N ALA A 12 36.25 6.86 17.39
CA ALA A 12 34.83 6.63 17.53
C ALA A 12 34.20 6.69 16.13
N ALA A 13 33.93 5.53 15.54
CA ALA A 13 33.10 5.44 14.37
C ALA A 13 31.68 5.85 14.78
N CYS A 14 31.32 7.12 14.57
CA CYS A 14 29.96 7.58 14.60
C CYS A 14 29.24 6.95 13.37
N GLY A 15 28.72 5.74 13.53
CA GLY A 15 27.70 5.23 12.64
C GLY A 15 26.49 6.16 12.78
N SER A 16 26.18 6.93 11.74
CA SER A 16 24.93 7.69 11.69
C SER A 16 23.79 6.72 11.94
N PRO A 17 22.88 6.96 12.90
CA PRO A 17 21.71 6.14 13.06
C PRO A 17 20.96 6.18 11.73
N THR A 18 20.84 5.04 11.07
CA THR A 18 19.98 4.90 9.89
C THR A 18 18.56 5.19 10.37
N GLU A 19 17.99 6.32 9.96
CA GLU A 19 16.60 6.62 10.30
C GLU A 19 15.73 5.43 9.87
N PRO A 20 14.81 4.98 10.74
CA PRO A 20 13.90 3.90 10.36
C PRO A 20 13.15 4.34 9.12
N SER A 21 13.26 3.55 8.05
CA SER A 21 12.55 3.83 6.80
C SER A 21 11.04 3.76 7.09
N HIS A 22 10.36 4.89 6.93
CA HIS A 22 8.91 4.92 7.06
C HIS A 22 8.27 4.23 5.86
N PRO A 23 7.26 3.38 6.05
CA PRO A 23 6.50 2.81 4.94
C PRO A 23 5.94 3.89 4.02
N THR A 24 5.95 3.61 2.72
CA THR A 24 5.49 4.53 1.68
C THR A 24 4.47 3.85 0.78
N LEU A 25 3.52 4.62 0.24
CA LEU A 25 2.52 4.13 -0.70
C LEU A 25 2.77 4.73 -2.09
N LYS A 26 2.86 3.86 -3.10
CA LYS A 26 2.69 4.23 -4.50
C LYS A 26 1.35 3.66 -4.97
N PHE A 27 0.44 4.54 -5.41
CA PHE A 27 -0.90 4.17 -5.87
C PHE A 27 -1.07 4.52 -7.34
N GLU A 28 -1.45 3.52 -8.13
CA GLU A 28 -1.72 3.66 -9.56
C GLU A 28 -3.14 3.15 -9.83
N ASN A 29 -3.88 3.82 -10.69
CA ASN A 29 -5.21 3.39 -11.10
C ASN A 29 -5.50 3.80 -12.54
N GLY A 30 -6.54 3.19 -13.10
CA GLY A 30 -7.00 3.51 -14.45
C GLY A 30 -8.29 2.78 -14.77
N VAL A 31 -8.83 3.10 -15.94
CA VAL A 31 -10.05 2.47 -16.47
C VAL A 31 -9.64 1.45 -17.51
N VAL A 32 -10.26 0.27 -17.45
CA VAL A 32 -10.06 -0.81 -18.41
C VAL A 32 -11.41 -1.29 -18.91
N PHE A 33 -11.50 -1.51 -20.20
CA PHE A 33 -12.72 -2.02 -20.85
C PHE A 33 -12.54 -3.47 -21.26
N GLY A 34 -13.58 -4.28 -21.06
CA GLY A 34 -13.64 -5.63 -21.63
C GLY A 34 -12.82 -6.71 -20.93
N ILE A 35 -12.25 -6.46 -19.75
CA ILE A 35 -11.64 -7.53 -18.97
C ILE A 35 -12.62 -8.11 -17.95
N PRO A 36 -12.53 -9.43 -17.65
CA PRO A 36 -13.32 -10.02 -16.59
C PRO A 36 -12.93 -9.43 -15.24
N THR A 37 -13.85 -9.47 -14.27
CA THR A 37 -13.55 -9.13 -12.88
C THR A 37 -12.41 -10.01 -12.38
N LEU A 38 -11.27 -9.41 -12.03
CA LEU A 38 -10.13 -10.12 -11.49
C LEU A 38 -10.21 -10.14 -9.96
N PRO A 39 -9.80 -11.24 -9.32
CA PRO A 39 -9.73 -11.28 -7.87
C PRO A 39 -8.70 -10.27 -7.36
N ILE A 40 -8.95 -9.74 -6.17
CA ILE A 40 -7.96 -8.90 -5.49
C ILE A 40 -6.82 -9.78 -5.03
N THR A 41 -5.60 -9.34 -5.27
CA THR A 41 -4.39 -10.05 -4.91
C THR A 41 -3.49 -9.18 -4.06
N ALA A 42 -2.77 -9.79 -3.12
CA ALA A 42 -1.69 -9.17 -2.39
C ALA A 42 -0.45 -10.07 -2.53
N VAL A 43 0.60 -9.54 -3.12
CA VAL A 43 1.82 -10.31 -3.41
C VAL A 43 3.05 -9.63 -2.81
N PRO A 44 4.00 -10.44 -2.27
CA PRO A 44 5.23 -9.89 -1.72
C PRO A 44 6.21 -9.46 -2.81
N GLY A 45 7.03 -8.45 -2.47
CA GLY A 45 8.27 -8.10 -3.14
C GLY A 45 9.36 -7.89 -2.11
N THR A 46 10.55 -7.47 -2.54
CA THR A 46 11.64 -7.14 -1.61
C THR A 46 11.28 -5.87 -0.84
N GLY A 47 11.03 -6.00 0.47
CA GLY A 47 10.59 -4.90 1.33
C GLY A 47 9.28 -4.24 0.90
N THR A 48 8.40 -4.97 0.17
CA THR A 48 7.21 -4.39 -0.45
C THR A 48 6.05 -5.37 -0.44
N ILE A 49 4.83 -4.87 -0.33
CA ILE A 49 3.60 -5.62 -0.63
C ILE A 49 2.85 -4.88 -1.73
N VAL A 50 2.51 -5.59 -2.80
CA VAL A 50 1.74 -5.06 -3.93
C VAL A 50 0.34 -5.63 -3.88
N VAL A 51 -0.64 -4.75 -3.68
CA VAL A 51 -2.07 -5.06 -3.76
C VAL A 51 -2.59 -4.62 -5.12
N SER A 52 -3.28 -5.50 -5.82
CA SER A 52 -3.90 -5.20 -7.11
C SER A 52 -5.35 -5.67 -7.12
N GLY A 53 -6.22 -4.90 -7.73
CA GLY A 53 -7.62 -5.25 -7.82
C GLY A 53 -8.37 -4.47 -8.90
N VAL A 54 -9.61 -4.90 -9.13
CA VAL A 54 -10.55 -4.24 -10.05
C VAL A 54 -11.83 -3.96 -9.30
N ILE A 55 -12.32 -2.73 -9.41
CA ILE A 55 -13.61 -2.31 -8.88
C ILE A 55 -14.54 -2.08 -10.07
N GLN A 56 -15.63 -2.83 -10.11
CA GLN A 56 -16.65 -2.67 -11.13
C GLN A 56 -17.65 -1.60 -10.69
N THR A 57 -17.92 -0.65 -11.57
CA THR A 57 -18.88 0.42 -11.36
C THR A 57 -19.90 0.48 -12.50
N LEU A 58 -21.12 0.92 -12.18
CA LEU A 58 -22.22 1.03 -13.17
C LEU A 58 -22.17 2.31 -14.01
N SER A 59 -21.13 3.12 -13.85
CA SER A 59 -20.97 4.34 -14.65
C SER A 59 -19.50 4.68 -14.80
N GLY A 60 -19.15 5.33 -15.91
CA GLY A 60 -17.84 5.93 -16.10
C GLY A 60 -17.70 7.23 -15.30
N GLY A 61 -16.47 7.60 -14.93
CA GLY A 61 -16.20 8.85 -14.19
C GLY A 61 -16.06 8.64 -12.70
N PHE A 62 -15.34 7.60 -12.29
CA PHE A 62 -14.89 7.41 -10.91
C PHE A 62 -13.43 7.78 -10.78
N SER A 63 -13.07 8.35 -9.63
CA SER A 63 -11.69 8.51 -9.18
C SER A 63 -11.43 7.61 -7.98
N LEU A 64 -10.28 6.95 -8.00
CA LEU A 64 -9.82 6.09 -6.94
C LEU A 64 -8.64 6.75 -6.22
N PHE A 65 -8.67 6.71 -4.89
CA PHE A 65 -7.58 7.18 -4.03
C PHE A 65 -7.17 6.06 -3.09
N GLY A 66 -5.86 5.83 -3.01
CA GLY A 66 -5.30 4.83 -2.11
C GLY A 66 -4.77 5.47 -0.84
N ASP A 67 -5.00 4.80 0.29
CA ASP A 67 -4.41 5.11 1.58
C ASP A 67 -3.99 3.81 2.26
N PHE A 68 -3.07 3.87 3.22
CA PHE A 68 -2.62 2.70 3.94
C PHE A 68 -2.31 3.01 5.40
N HIS A 69 -2.39 1.99 6.22
CA HIS A 69 -1.99 2.04 7.61
C HIS A 69 -1.30 0.74 8.01
N VAL A 70 -0.14 0.86 8.66
CA VAL A 70 0.55 -0.26 9.30
C VAL A 70 0.32 -0.15 10.79
N GLY A 71 -0.48 -1.05 11.33
CA GLY A 71 -0.79 -1.12 12.75
C GLY A 71 0.15 -2.06 13.51
N PRO A 72 -0.13 -2.30 14.80
CA PRO A 72 0.61 -3.24 15.62
C PRO A 72 0.56 -4.66 15.03
N ALA A 73 1.58 -5.47 15.37
CA ALA A 73 1.72 -6.85 14.88
C ALA A 73 1.68 -6.99 13.35
N ASN A 74 2.23 -6.01 12.62
CA ASN A 74 2.27 -5.97 11.16
C ASN A 74 0.89 -6.06 10.49
N ALA A 75 -0.16 -5.53 11.11
CA ALA A 75 -1.47 -5.42 10.49
C ALA A 75 -1.44 -4.32 9.42
N LEU A 76 -1.39 -4.69 8.15
CA LEU A 76 -1.41 -3.76 7.02
C LEU A 76 -2.83 -3.61 6.48
N THR A 77 -3.38 -2.42 6.56
CA THR A 77 -4.65 -2.08 5.91
C THR A 77 -4.37 -1.20 4.69
N VAL A 78 -4.89 -1.61 3.54
CA VAL A 78 -4.92 -0.80 2.31
C VAL A 78 -6.38 -0.39 2.08
N LYS A 79 -6.61 0.91 2.05
CA LYS A 79 -7.93 1.48 1.80
C LYS A 79 -7.98 2.08 0.41
N VAL A 80 -9.02 1.76 -0.35
CA VAL A 80 -9.28 2.34 -1.67
C VAL A 80 -10.60 3.09 -1.61
N ASP A 81 -10.52 4.40 -1.61
CA ASP A 81 -11.68 5.30 -1.68
C ASP A 81 -12.13 5.48 -3.13
N VAL A 82 -13.42 5.37 -3.39
CA VAL A 82 -14.04 5.44 -4.71
C VAL A 82 -15.06 6.57 -4.73
N TYR A 83 -14.83 7.57 -5.56
CA TYR A 83 -15.69 8.75 -5.71
C TYR A 83 -16.23 8.85 -7.13
N LEU A 84 -17.50 9.18 -7.26
CA LEU A 84 -18.08 9.55 -8.53
C LEU A 84 -17.62 10.97 -8.92
N THR A 85 -17.01 11.13 -10.09
CA THR A 85 -16.40 12.40 -10.53
C THR A 85 -17.06 13.03 -11.74
N GLY A 86 -18.09 12.40 -12.32
CA GLY A 86 -18.73 12.91 -13.52
C GLY A 86 -20.12 12.32 -13.75
N PRO A 87 -20.82 12.78 -14.80
CA PRO A 87 -22.10 12.22 -15.18
C PRO A 87 -21.93 10.72 -15.49
N GLY A 88 -22.70 9.90 -14.83
CA GLY A 88 -22.67 8.47 -15.04
C GLY A 88 -23.15 8.11 -16.43
N PHE A 89 -22.43 7.24 -17.10
CA PHE A 89 -22.91 6.54 -18.30
C PHE A 89 -23.45 5.19 -17.86
N ASN A 90 -24.57 4.76 -18.43
CA ASN A 90 -25.20 3.48 -18.07
C ASN A 90 -24.46 2.27 -18.67
N PHE A 91 -23.15 2.18 -18.47
CA PHE A 91 -22.38 1.00 -18.84
C PHE A 91 -21.42 0.59 -17.71
N LEU A 92 -21.14 -0.70 -17.67
CA LEU A 92 -20.20 -1.25 -16.72
C LEU A 92 -18.78 -0.79 -17.04
N THR A 93 -18.15 -0.13 -16.07
CA THR A 93 -16.76 0.29 -16.15
C THR A 93 -15.94 -0.49 -15.12
N GLN A 94 -14.77 -0.91 -15.52
CA GLN A 94 -13.82 -1.57 -14.64
C GLN A 94 -12.68 -0.61 -14.32
N ASN A 95 -12.51 -0.34 -13.05
CA ASN A 95 -11.45 0.53 -12.54
C ASN A 95 -10.42 -0.36 -11.87
N PHE A 96 -9.24 -0.48 -12.47
CA PHE A 96 -8.15 -1.20 -11.83
C PHE A 96 -7.37 -0.27 -10.91
N TYR A 97 -6.77 -0.85 -9.90
CA TYR A 97 -5.80 -0.18 -9.05
C TYR A 97 -4.64 -1.10 -8.68
N ARG A 98 -3.52 -0.48 -8.39
CA ARG A 98 -2.33 -1.11 -7.85
C ARG A 98 -1.77 -0.23 -6.74
N ALA A 99 -1.72 -0.77 -5.53
CA ALA A 99 -1.17 -0.13 -4.34
C ALA A 99 0.12 -0.86 -3.95
N SER A 100 1.26 -0.18 -4.03
CA SER A 100 2.55 -0.73 -3.63
C SER A 100 2.99 -0.06 -2.33
N VAL A 101 2.94 -0.81 -1.23
CA VAL A 101 3.42 -0.36 0.08
C VAL A 101 4.87 -0.82 0.23
N GLY A 102 5.78 0.13 0.24
CA GLY A 102 7.23 -0.11 0.31
C GLY A 102 7.84 0.26 1.66
N SER A 103 9.14 -0.01 1.78
CA SER A 103 9.91 0.19 3.01
C SER A 103 9.38 -0.60 4.21
N LEU A 104 8.86 -1.80 3.94
CA LEU A 104 8.37 -2.71 4.95
C LEU A 104 9.52 -3.57 5.50
N PRO A 105 9.71 -3.66 6.82
CA PRO A 105 10.61 -4.63 7.43
C PRO A 105 10.25 -6.08 7.04
N PRO A 106 11.23 -6.98 6.99
CA PRO A 106 10.95 -8.40 6.79
C PRO A 106 10.00 -8.96 7.85
N GLY A 107 9.10 -9.84 7.45
CA GLY A 107 8.15 -10.48 8.35
C GLY A 107 6.81 -10.81 7.70
N ASP A 108 5.94 -11.41 8.48
CA ASP A 108 4.57 -11.73 8.08
C ASP A 108 3.65 -10.52 8.33
N TYR A 109 2.84 -10.18 7.35
CA TYR A 109 1.87 -9.09 7.40
C TYR A 109 0.46 -9.63 7.21
N ASP A 110 -0.43 -9.30 8.15
CA ASP A 110 -1.87 -9.51 7.96
C ASP A 110 -2.44 -8.38 7.13
N VAL A 111 -2.66 -8.66 5.84
CA VAL A 111 -3.12 -7.67 4.86
C VAL A 111 -4.63 -7.68 4.77
N THR A 112 -5.24 -6.52 4.96
CA THR A 112 -6.66 -6.28 4.72
C THR A 112 -6.82 -5.19 3.66
N VAL A 113 -7.62 -5.45 2.64
CA VAL A 113 -7.98 -4.44 1.63
C VAL A 113 -9.45 -4.06 1.80
N THR A 114 -9.70 -2.77 1.88
CA THR A 114 -11.03 -2.21 2.09
C THR A 114 -11.37 -1.25 0.96
N HIS A 115 -12.52 -1.45 0.33
CA HIS A 115 -13.11 -0.50 -0.61
C HIS A 115 -14.12 0.38 0.13
N VAL A 116 -14.02 1.69 -0.04
CA VAL A 116 -14.95 2.68 0.52
C VAL A 116 -15.61 3.40 -0.62
N LEU A 117 -16.88 3.08 -0.87
CA LEU A 117 -17.67 3.70 -1.93
C LEU A 117 -18.42 4.89 -1.34
N HIS A 118 -18.09 6.08 -1.82
CA HIS A 118 -18.69 7.33 -1.34
C HIS A 118 -19.99 7.68 -2.10
N ASP A 119 -20.17 7.13 -3.28
CA ASP A 119 -21.33 7.37 -4.12
C ASP A 119 -21.97 6.07 -4.63
N PRO A 120 -23.29 5.98 -4.69
CA PRO A 120 -24.26 6.90 -4.10
C PRO A 120 -24.29 6.79 -2.56
N ALA A 121 -24.67 7.88 -1.91
CA ALA A 121 -24.86 7.87 -0.44
C ALA A 121 -25.90 6.80 -0.02
N PRO A 122 -25.77 6.19 1.17
CA PRO A 122 -24.73 6.41 2.18
C PRO A 122 -23.39 5.77 1.81
N VAL A 123 -22.29 6.26 2.41
CA VAL A 123 -20.95 5.66 2.25
C VAL A 123 -20.98 4.18 2.65
N ARG A 124 -20.46 3.33 1.80
CA ARG A 124 -20.41 1.88 2.01
C ARG A 124 -18.97 1.41 2.07
N THR A 125 -18.67 0.64 3.09
CA THR A 125 -17.35 0.04 3.30
C THR A 125 -17.45 -1.47 3.09
N GLN A 126 -16.58 -2.01 2.26
CA GLN A 126 -16.52 -3.44 1.96
C GLN A 126 -15.10 -3.94 2.18
N GLN A 127 -14.94 -4.98 2.99
CA GLN A 127 -13.69 -5.73 3.03
C GLN A 127 -13.58 -6.55 1.74
N ALA A 128 -12.60 -6.21 0.94
CA ALA A 128 -12.44 -6.77 -0.40
C ALA A 128 -11.43 -7.93 -0.43
N PHE A 129 -10.46 -7.92 0.51
CA PHE A 129 -9.44 -8.97 0.65
C PHE A 129 -8.97 -9.06 2.10
N ARG A 130 -8.58 -10.26 2.51
CA ARG A 130 -7.81 -10.50 3.73
C ARG A 130 -6.90 -11.72 3.52
N GLY A 131 -5.64 -11.59 3.93
CA GLY A 131 -4.67 -12.69 3.84
C GLY A 131 -3.35 -12.33 4.49
N THR A 132 -2.48 -13.31 4.69
CA THR A 132 -1.13 -13.11 5.22
C THR A 132 -0.12 -13.11 4.08
N VAL A 133 0.80 -12.14 4.08
CA VAL A 133 1.85 -11.97 3.08
C VAL A 133 3.20 -11.89 3.78
N HIS A 134 4.16 -12.71 3.35
CA HIS A 134 5.53 -12.70 3.88
C HIS A 134 6.41 -11.77 3.07
N VAL A 135 7.05 -10.81 3.73
CA VAL A 135 8.05 -9.89 3.13
C VAL A 135 9.44 -10.36 3.51
N ASN A 136 10.32 -10.48 2.51
CA ASN A 136 11.73 -10.84 2.68
C ASN A 136 12.62 -9.60 2.81
#